data_1591c3c09240ecb20a9cd863faa844fa
#
_entry.id   1591c3c09240ecb20a9cd863faa844fa
#
_cell.length_a   1.000
_cell.length_b   1.000
_cell.length_c   1.000
_cell.angle_alpha   90.00
_cell.angle_beta   90.00
_cell.angle_gamma   90.00
#
_symmetry.space_group_name_H-M   'P 1'
#
loop_
_entity.id
_entity.type
_entity.pdbx_description
1 polymer ?
#
loop_
_entity_poly.entity_id
_entity_poly.type
_entity_poly.pdbx_seq_one_letter_code
_entity_poly.pdbx_strand_id
1 'polypeptide(L)'
;MKHKFLFSVFIIFFIFVFIALGSWQIIRLNWKNNLILEIENSLKNPPVELSKSNKENFLRIKTSGTIDFEKQIYLYNLNDSGTPGFEVINPILIENENYLINRGWIPFEKKDTLEINIFDQNDITGTLKTQGRKNIFKPDNDIEENYWFSLNREDILQFTGKEFSKYIIYLDGNYQFPRPKKITANISNNHKKYAMTWFSLAISIL
;
A
#
# COMPACT_ATOMS: atom_id res chain seq x y z
N MET A 1 -22.81 -18.18 50.80
CA MET A 1 -23.69 -18.07 49.63
C MET A 1 -23.30 -16.88 48.74
N LYS A 2 -23.07 -15.65 49.26
CA LYS A 2 -22.72 -14.45 48.46
C LYS A 2 -21.46 -14.59 47.59
N HIS A 3 -20.40 -15.21 48.07
CA HIS A 3 -19.14 -15.39 47.30
C HIS A 3 -19.31 -16.33 46.08
N LYS A 4 -20.08 -17.41 46.24
CA LYS A 4 -20.36 -18.31 45.10
C LYS A 4 -21.19 -17.64 44.02
N PHE A 5 -22.17 -16.83 44.43
CA PHE A 5 -22.98 -16.05 43.51
C PHE A 5 -22.16 -15.02 42.74
N LEU A 6 -21.30 -14.24 43.42
CA LEU A 6 -20.40 -13.28 42.80
C LEU A 6 -19.45 -13.94 41.82
N PHE A 7 -18.90 -15.10 42.17
CA PHE A 7 -18.02 -15.88 41.32
C PHE A 7 -18.74 -16.37 40.04
N SER A 8 -19.98 -16.86 40.20
CA SER A 8 -20.77 -17.26 39.01
C SER A 8 -21.09 -16.09 38.10
N VAL A 9 -21.43 -14.93 38.64
CA VAL A 9 -21.70 -13.72 37.85
C VAL A 9 -20.41 -13.29 37.08
N PHE A 10 -19.25 -13.37 37.73
CA PHE A 10 -17.97 -13.08 37.12
C PHE A 10 -17.65 -14.03 35.94
N ILE A 11 -17.85 -15.33 36.10
CA ILE A 11 -17.69 -16.32 35.05
C ILE A 11 -18.61 -16.02 33.86
N ILE A 12 -19.90 -15.82 34.12
CA ILE A 12 -20.89 -15.55 33.07
C ILE A 12 -20.50 -14.27 32.31
N PHE A 13 -20.03 -13.25 33.00
CA PHE A 13 -19.59 -12.01 32.39
C PHE A 13 -18.43 -12.26 31.40
N PHE A 14 -17.39 -13.03 31.80
CA PHE A 14 -16.26 -13.33 30.89
C PHE A 14 -16.65 -14.21 29.72
N ILE A 15 -17.53 -15.18 29.92
CA ILE A 15 -18.09 -15.97 28.81
C ILE A 15 -18.74 -15.06 27.78
N PHE A 16 -19.57 -14.11 28.23
CA PHE A 16 -20.22 -13.16 27.35
C PHE A 16 -19.22 -12.26 26.60
N VAL A 17 -18.20 -11.76 27.30
CA VAL A 17 -17.14 -10.97 26.70
C VAL A 17 -16.38 -11.76 25.61
N PHE A 18 -16.02 -13.01 25.88
CA PHE A 18 -15.28 -13.83 24.90
C PHE A 18 -16.16 -14.18 23.69
N ILE A 19 -17.43 -14.45 23.87
CA ILE A 19 -18.37 -14.67 22.76
C ILE A 19 -18.50 -13.38 21.93
N ALA A 20 -18.60 -12.22 22.56
CA ALA A 20 -18.70 -10.94 21.87
C ALA A 20 -17.42 -10.65 21.06
N LEU A 21 -16.24 -10.87 21.65
CA LEU A 21 -14.95 -10.71 20.95
C LEU A 21 -14.80 -11.70 19.80
N GLY A 22 -15.17 -12.96 19.99
CA GLY A 22 -15.15 -13.97 18.93
C GLY A 22 -16.07 -13.59 17.76
N SER A 23 -17.28 -13.16 18.06
CA SER A 23 -18.24 -12.71 17.05
C SER A 23 -17.75 -11.47 16.29
N TRP A 24 -17.16 -10.50 16.98
CA TRP A 24 -16.55 -9.35 16.36
C TRP A 24 -15.43 -9.74 15.40
N GLN A 25 -14.58 -10.72 15.78
CA GLN A 25 -13.51 -11.22 14.90
C GLN A 25 -14.08 -11.86 13.63
N ILE A 26 -15.20 -12.56 13.69
CA ILE A 26 -15.88 -13.13 12.50
C ILE A 26 -16.38 -12.02 11.56
N ILE A 27 -16.98 -10.96 12.12
CA ILE A 27 -17.43 -9.81 11.32
C ILE A 27 -16.23 -9.16 10.61
N ARG A 28 -15.11 -8.95 11.32
CA ARG A 28 -13.88 -8.39 10.75
C ARG A 28 -13.24 -9.30 9.70
N LEU A 29 -13.29 -10.61 9.90
CA LEU A 29 -12.82 -11.61 8.92
C LEU A 29 -13.57 -11.46 7.60
N ASN A 30 -14.91 -11.44 7.66
CA ASN A 30 -15.75 -11.33 6.46
C ASN A 30 -15.53 -10.01 5.72
N TRP A 31 -15.51 -8.90 6.47
CA TRP A 31 -15.21 -7.59 5.88
C TRP A 31 -13.86 -7.58 5.15
N LYS A 32 -12.84 -8.16 5.77
CA LYS A 32 -11.48 -8.18 5.21
C LYS A 32 -11.37 -9.10 3.99
N ASN A 33 -12.07 -10.24 4.01
CA ASN A 33 -12.14 -11.14 2.85
C ASN A 33 -12.82 -10.44 1.65
N ASN A 34 -13.91 -9.73 1.88
CA ASN A 34 -14.58 -8.98 0.81
C ASN A 34 -13.67 -7.88 0.23
N LEU A 35 -12.94 -7.15 1.08
CA LEU A 35 -11.97 -6.15 0.64
C LEU A 35 -10.85 -6.77 -0.21
N ILE A 36 -10.32 -7.93 0.18
CA ILE A 36 -9.30 -8.67 -0.58
C ILE A 36 -9.84 -9.07 -1.96
N LEU A 37 -11.06 -9.64 -2.01
CA LEU A 37 -11.70 -10.03 -3.26
C LEU A 37 -11.96 -8.84 -4.19
N GLU A 38 -12.39 -7.71 -3.65
CA GLU A 38 -12.60 -6.48 -4.42
C GLU A 38 -11.29 -5.99 -5.06
N ILE A 39 -10.20 -5.94 -4.29
CA ILE A 39 -8.86 -5.57 -4.79
C ILE A 39 -8.39 -6.57 -5.85
N GLU A 40 -8.50 -7.86 -5.62
CA GLU A 40 -8.08 -8.89 -6.57
C GLU A 40 -8.86 -8.80 -7.89
N ASN A 41 -10.17 -8.55 -7.83
CA ASN A 41 -10.99 -8.37 -9.00
C ASN A 41 -10.59 -7.12 -9.78
N SER A 42 -10.35 -6.01 -9.07
CA SER A 42 -9.88 -4.76 -9.69
C SER A 42 -8.54 -4.96 -10.42
N LEU A 43 -7.61 -5.69 -9.81
CA LEU A 43 -6.29 -5.97 -10.40
C LEU A 43 -6.34 -6.94 -11.60
N LYS A 44 -7.38 -7.76 -11.73
CA LYS A 44 -7.57 -8.69 -12.88
C LYS A 44 -8.23 -8.01 -14.09
N ASN A 45 -8.92 -6.90 -13.88
CA ASN A 45 -9.60 -6.20 -14.96
C ASN A 45 -8.59 -5.67 -16.00
N PRO A 46 -8.97 -5.58 -17.28
CA PRO A 46 -8.13 -4.94 -18.28
C PRO A 46 -7.90 -3.46 -17.92
N PRO A 47 -6.74 -2.88 -18.28
CA PRO A 47 -6.47 -1.47 -18.02
C PRO A 47 -7.44 -0.57 -18.81
N VAL A 48 -7.87 0.51 -18.17
CA VAL A 48 -8.75 1.53 -18.76
C VAL A 48 -7.98 2.83 -18.98
N GLU A 49 -8.40 3.63 -19.96
CA GLU A 49 -7.81 4.96 -20.19
C GLU A 49 -7.96 5.84 -18.96
N LEU A 50 -6.84 6.39 -18.47
CA LEU A 50 -6.82 7.20 -17.24
C LEU A 50 -7.73 8.43 -17.35
N SER A 51 -7.72 9.12 -18.49
CA SER A 51 -8.52 10.33 -18.75
C SER A 51 -10.04 10.10 -18.73
N LYS A 52 -10.48 8.88 -19.00
CA LYS A 52 -11.91 8.50 -19.06
C LYS A 52 -12.39 7.77 -17.82
N SER A 53 -11.50 7.55 -16.83
CA SER A 53 -11.81 6.72 -15.68
C SER A 53 -12.20 7.53 -14.44
N ASN A 54 -13.09 6.97 -13.62
CA ASN A 54 -13.19 7.39 -12.23
C ASN A 54 -11.96 6.85 -11.50
N LYS A 55 -11.07 7.76 -11.08
CA LYS A 55 -9.82 7.40 -10.41
C LYS A 55 -10.10 6.76 -9.07
N GLU A 56 -9.83 5.46 -8.96
CA GLU A 56 -10.02 4.65 -7.76
C GLU A 56 -8.74 3.92 -7.37
N ASN A 57 -8.67 3.52 -6.12
CA ASN A 57 -7.55 2.75 -5.62
C ASN A 57 -7.54 1.34 -6.24
N PHE A 58 -6.38 0.86 -6.63
CA PHE A 58 -6.17 -0.42 -7.34
C PHE A 58 -6.74 -0.52 -8.76
N LEU A 59 -7.17 0.60 -9.35
CA LEU A 59 -7.60 0.63 -10.74
C LEU A 59 -6.40 0.42 -11.67
N ARG A 60 -6.49 -0.51 -12.60
CA ARG A 60 -5.51 -0.66 -13.68
C ARG A 60 -5.79 0.35 -14.77
N ILE A 61 -4.75 1.08 -15.15
CA ILE A 61 -4.85 2.17 -16.13
C ILE A 61 -3.87 1.98 -17.28
N LYS A 62 -4.24 2.57 -18.40
CA LYS A 62 -3.39 2.82 -19.56
C LYS A 62 -3.38 4.31 -19.84
N THR A 63 -2.20 4.85 -20.16
CA THR A 63 -2.02 6.28 -20.42
C THR A 63 -0.73 6.53 -21.20
N SER A 64 -0.53 7.77 -21.63
CA SER A 64 0.73 8.31 -22.12
C SER A 64 1.10 9.56 -21.31
N GLY A 65 2.37 9.90 -21.25
CA GLY A 65 2.78 11.09 -20.51
C GLY A 65 4.27 11.33 -20.60
N THR A 66 4.71 12.53 -20.22
CA THR A 66 6.12 12.92 -20.22
C THR A 66 6.69 12.80 -18.81
N ILE A 67 7.71 11.96 -18.65
CA ILE A 67 8.40 11.72 -17.39
C ILE A 67 9.53 12.73 -17.20
N ASP A 68 9.58 13.32 -16.00
CA ASP A 68 10.67 14.17 -15.56
C ASP A 68 11.71 13.32 -14.82
N PHE A 69 12.79 12.98 -15.50
CA PHE A 69 13.89 12.18 -14.95
C PHE A 69 14.83 13.00 -14.07
N GLU A 70 14.88 14.33 -14.22
CA GLU A 70 15.73 15.19 -13.40
C GLU A 70 15.20 15.30 -11.96
N LYS A 71 13.88 15.17 -11.78
CA LYS A 71 13.22 15.19 -10.48
C LYS A 71 12.91 13.79 -9.94
N GLN A 72 13.79 12.83 -10.23
CA GLN A 72 13.67 11.47 -9.71
C GLN A 72 13.84 11.43 -8.20
N ILE A 73 12.97 10.68 -7.52
CA ILE A 73 12.92 10.48 -6.08
C ILE A 73 13.34 9.05 -5.74
N TYR A 74 14.23 8.87 -4.76
CA TYR A 74 14.64 7.57 -4.24
C TYR A 74 13.99 7.33 -2.87
N LEU A 75 12.86 6.62 -2.88
CA LEU A 75 12.12 6.28 -1.67
C LEU A 75 12.64 4.99 -1.04
N TYR A 76 13.24 5.09 0.15
CA TYR A 76 13.72 3.93 0.89
C TYR A 76 12.60 2.91 1.14
N ASN A 77 12.82 1.68 0.68
CA ASN A 77 11.90 0.57 0.92
C ASN A 77 12.62 -0.78 0.84
N LEU A 78 12.04 -1.77 1.54
CA LEU A 78 12.48 -3.15 1.42
C LEU A 78 11.81 -3.80 0.21
N ASN A 79 12.53 -4.69 -0.49
CA ASN A 79 11.89 -5.56 -1.46
C ASN A 79 11.10 -6.70 -0.80
N ASP A 80 10.48 -7.57 -1.58
CA ASP A 80 9.68 -8.69 -1.08
C ASP A 80 10.49 -9.73 -0.29
N SER A 81 11.83 -9.75 -0.46
CA SER A 81 12.76 -10.60 0.29
C SER A 81 13.32 -9.92 1.55
N GLY A 82 12.89 -8.69 1.85
CA GLY A 82 13.39 -7.91 2.99
C GLY A 82 14.73 -7.22 2.76
N THR A 83 15.26 -7.20 1.52
CA THR A 83 16.49 -6.50 1.19
C THR A 83 16.23 -5.00 1.10
N PRO A 84 17.06 -4.15 1.75
CA PRO A 84 16.92 -2.70 1.69
C PRO A 84 17.36 -2.14 0.32
N GLY A 85 16.70 -1.07 -0.10
CA GLY A 85 16.97 -0.38 -1.35
C GLY A 85 16.02 0.79 -1.55
N PHE A 86 15.76 1.17 -2.80
CA PHE A 86 14.91 2.31 -3.12
C PHE A 86 13.81 1.96 -4.13
N GLU A 87 12.62 2.48 -3.92
CA GLU A 87 11.63 2.62 -4.99
C GLU A 87 11.97 3.90 -5.77
N VAL A 88 12.04 3.79 -7.09
CA VAL A 88 12.36 4.89 -8.00
C VAL A 88 11.06 5.53 -8.45
N ILE A 89 10.87 6.78 -8.08
CA ILE A 89 9.64 7.52 -8.33
C ILE A 89 9.97 8.78 -9.12
N ASN A 90 9.24 9.00 -10.21
CA ASN A 90 9.41 10.17 -11.04
C ASN A 90 8.11 10.97 -11.14
N PRO A 91 8.19 12.30 -11.28
CA PRO A 91 7.09 13.10 -11.80
C PRO A 91 6.74 12.69 -13.22
N ILE A 92 5.46 12.65 -13.54
CA ILE A 92 4.94 12.44 -14.89
C ILE A 92 3.80 13.42 -15.16
N LEU A 93 3.87 14.10 -16.29
CA LEU A 93 2.79 14.95 -16.80
C LEU A 93 1.92 14.14 -17.74
N ILE A 94 0.66 13.99 -17.40
CA ILE A 94 -0.36 13.30 -18.21
C ILE A 94 -1.44 14.32 -18.53
N GLU A 95 -1.59 14.65 -19.81
CA GLU A 95 -2.42 15.77 -20.24
C GLU A 95 -2.00 17.05 -19.52
N ASN A 96 -2.81 17.56 -18.59
CA ASN A 96 -2.51 18.77 -17.81
C ASN A 96 -2.42 18.51 -16.31
N GLU A 97 -2.31 17.27 -15.87
CA GLU A 97 -2.24 16.88 -14.46
C GLU A 97 -0.92 16.18 -14.15
N ASN A 98 -0.29 16.57 -13.04
CA ASN A 98 0.94 15.92 -12.59
C ASN A 98 0.61 14.71 -11.71
N TYR A 99 1.27 13.59 -12.00
CA TYR A 99 1.25 12.37 -11.20
C TYR A 99 2.67 12.00 -10.79
N LEU A 100 2.76 11.14 -9.78
CA LEU A 100 3.98 10.40 -9.49
C LEU A 100 3.84 9.01 -10.11
N ILE A 101 4.90 8.54 -10.79
CA ILE A 101 5.00 7.17 -11.30
C ILE A 101 6.09 6.43 -10.54
N ASN A 102 5.73 5.32 -9.91
CA ASN A 102 6.66 4.39 -9.28
C ASN A 102 7.11 3.38 -10.34
N ARG A 103 8.37 3.48 -10.73
CA ARG A 103 8.99 2.64 -11.76
C ARG A 103 9.45 1.29 -11.22
N GLY A 104 9.56 1.16 -9.90
CA GLY A 104 9.96 -0.07 -9.24
C GLY A 104 11.14 0.11 -8.30
N TRP A 105 11.66 -1.02 -7.83
CA TRP A 105 12.69 -1.10 -6.79
C TRP A 105 14.09 -1.34 -7.39
N ILE A 106 15.09 -0.72 -6.75
CA ILE A 106 16.52 -0.94 -7.01
C ILE A 106 17.27 -1.21 -5.70
N PRO A 107 18.37 -1.99 -5.71
CA PRO A 107 19.26 -2.09 -4.55
C PRO A 107 20.06 -0.79 -4.36
N PHE A 108 20.63 -0.59 -3.16
CA PHE A 108 21.36 0.64 -2.82
C PHE A 108 22.47 0.99 -3.82
N GLU A 109 23.24 -0.01 -4.24
CA GLU A 109 24.39 0.15 -5.11
C GLU A 109 24.03 0.69 -6.50
N LYS A 110 22.74 0.62 -6.85
CA LYS A 110 22.23 1.09 -8.14
C LYS A 110 21.77 2.55 -8.11
N LYS A 111 21.75 3.22 -6.97
CA LYS A 111 21.28 4.61 -6.87
C LYS A 111 22.02 5.54 -7.82
N ASP A 112 23.36 5.48 -7.81
CA ASP A 112 24.22 6.39 -8.60
C ASP A 112 24.54 5.86 -10.00
N THR A 113 24.26 4.58 -10.27
CA THR A 113 24.56 3.93 -11.55
C THR A 113 23.32 3.52 -12.34
N LEU A 114 22.14 4.00 -11.92
CA LEU A 114 20.89 3.67 -12.57
C LEU A 114 20.85 4.28 -13.97
N GLU A 115 20.98 3.45 -14.98
CA GLU A 115 20.70 3.87 -16.36
C GLU A 115 19.23 4.25 -16.48
N ILE A 116 18.96 5.34 -17.19
CA ILE A 116 17.61 5.74 -17.54
C ILE A 116 17.11 4.74 -18.57
N ASN A 117 16.47 3.65 -18.11
CA ASN A 117 15.83 2.70 -19.01
C ASN A 117 14.69 3.42 -19.72
N ILE A 118 14.83 3.59 -21.04
CA ILE A 118 13.81 4.17 -21.89
C ILE A 118 12.74 3.10 -22.07
N PHE A 119 11.63 3.22 -21.32
CA PHE A 119 10.39 2.51 -21.67
C PHE A 119 9.52 3.44 -22.52
N ASP A 120 8.59 2.85 -23.27
CA ASP A 120 7.71 3.64 -24.13
C ASP A 120 6.76 4.51 -23.29
N GLN A 121 7.02 5.83 -23.28
CA GLN A 121 6.22 6.80 -22.56
C GLN A 121 4.84 7.03 -23.24
N ASN A 122 4.64 6.51 -24.45
CA ASN A 122 3.37 6.59 -25.16
C ASN A 122 2.42 5.43 -24.82
N ASP A 123 2.93 4.37 -24.17
CA ASP A 123 2.14 3.21 -23.76
C ASP A 123 2.47 2.78 -22.32
N ILE A 124 2.02 3.59 -21.38
CA ILE A 124 2.23 3.34 -19.95
C ILE A 124 1.02 2.57 -19.42
N THR A 125 1.27 1.37 -18.93
CA THR A 125 0.29 0.59 -18.17
C THR A 125 0.71 0.51 -16.71
N GLY A 126 -0.23 0.66 -15.80
CA GLY A 126 0.06 0.61 -14.37
C GLY A 126 -1.19 0.51 -13.51
N THR A 127 -0.96 0.49 -12.20
CA THR A 127 -2.02 0.42 -11.20
C THR A 127 -2.02 1.69 -10.36
N LEU A 128 -3.17 2.34 -10.23
CA LEU A 128 -3.34 3.48 -9.33
C LEU A 128 -3.35 3.05 -7.89
N LYS A 129 -2.63 3.77 -7.04
CA LYS A 129 -2.67 3.60 -5.59
C LYS A 129 -2.61 4.95 -4.91
N THR A 130 -3.47 5.15 -3.91
CA THR A 130 -3.43 6.38 -3.11
C THR A 130 -2.13 6.46 -2.34
N GLN A 131 -1.59 7.67 -2.29
CA GLN A 131 -0.42 7.99 -1.47
C GLN A 131 -0.71 7.69 0.01
N GLY A 132 0.22 6.99 0.67
CA GLY A 132 0.13 6.71 2.10
C GLY A 132 0.24 7.98 2.95
N ARG A 133 -0.40 8.00 4.11
CA ARG A 133 -0.22 9.09 5.07
C ARG A 133 1.19 9.05 5.66
N LYS A 134 1.75 10.23 5.99
CA LYS A 134 3.04 10.33 6.72
C LYS A 134 2.93 9.51 8.02
N ASN A 135 3.85 8.60 8.22
CA ASN A 135 3.95 7.86 9.46
C ASN A 135 4.90 8.62 10.40
N ILE A 136 4.42 9.00 11.57
CA ILE A 136 5.18 9.75 12.59
C ILE A 136 6.43 9.00 13.11
N PHE A 137 6.51 7.70 12.89
CA PHE A 137 7.67 6.88 13.28
C PHE A 137 8.74 6.77 12.18
N LYS A 138 8.49 7.32 10.98
CA LYS A 138 9.50 7.39 9.92
C LYS A 138 10.38 8.61 10.12
N PRO A 139 11.69 8.50 9.83
CA PRO A 139 12.57 9.67 9.77
C PRO A 139 12.07 10.72 8.79
N ASP A 140 12.53 11.96 8.95
CA ASP A 140 12.32 12.99 7.95
C ASP A 140 13.13 12.70 6.68
N ASN A 141 12.67 13.21 5.54
CA ASN A 141 13.35 13.05 4.27
C ASN A 141 14.62 13.91 4.23
N ASP A 142 15.68 13.39 3.64
CA ASP A 142 16.85 14.15 3.24
C ASP A 142 16.70 14.52 1.76
N ILE A 143 16.22 15.75 1.52
CA ILE A 143 15.91 16.24 0.17
C ILE A 143 17.21 16.55 -0.60
N GLU A 144 18.27 16.98 0.09
CA GLU A 144 19.55 17.36 -0.53
C GLU A 144 20.26 16.11 -1.08
N GLU A 145 20.32 15.04 -0.27
CA GLU A 145 20.91 13.76 -0.69
C GLU A 145 19.93 12.88 -1.48
N ASN A 146 18.72 13.37 -1.71
CA ASN A 146 17.64 12.64 -2.37
C ASN A 146 17.40 11.25 -1.73
N TYR A 147 17.27 11.24 -0.40
CA TYR A 147 17.02 10.05 0.40
C TYR A 147 15.69 10.18 1.13
N TRP A 148 14.67 9.49 0.63
CA TRP A 148 13.28 9.66 1.08
C TRP A 148 12.80 8.49 1.90
N PHE A 149 12.08 8.78 2.99
CA PHE A 149 11.38 7.78 3.83
C PHE A 149 9.87 7.84 3.66
N SER A 150 9.34 8.94 3.16
CA SER A 150 7.92 9.12 2.92
C SER A 150 7.68 10.08 1.75
N LEU A 151 6.57 9.87 1.05
CA LEU A 151 6.10 10.82 0.03
C LEU A 151 5.07 11.73 0.70
N ASN A 152 5.48 12.84 1.28
CA ASN A 152 4.57 13.86 1.79
C ASN A 152 4.50 15.03 0.80
N ARG A 153 3.35 15.75 0.83
CA ARG A 153 3.05 16.78 -0.16
C ARG A 153 4.02 17.96 -0.09
N GLU A 154 4.39 18.35 1.13
CA GLU A 154 5.25 19.50 1.38
C GLU A 154 6.65 19.29 0.79
N ASP A 155 7.27 18.17 1.10
CA ASP A 155 8.63 17.82 0.63
C ASP A 155 8.65 17.62 -0.89
N ILE A 156 7.61 16.97 -1.45
CA ILE A 156 7.47 16.79 -2.91
C ILE A 156 7.35 18.16 -3.59
N LEU A 157 6.53 19.06 -3.06
CA LEU A 157 6.38 20.43 -3.59
C LEU A 157 7.71 21.19 -3.51
N GLN A 158 8.43 21.10 -2.38
CA GLN A 158 9.74 21.73 -2.20
C GLN A 158 10.76 21.21 -3.24
N PHE A 159 10.81 19.89 -3.46
CA PHE A 159 11.77 19.27 -4.37
C PHE A 159 11.46 19.51 -5.85
N THR A 160 10.17 19.42 -6.21
CA THR A 160 9.75 19.44 -7.63
C THR A 160 9.21 20.80 -8.10
N GLY A 161 8.76 21.64 -7.16
CA GLY A 161 8.04 22.89 -7.46
C GLY A 161 6.62 22.68 -8.00
N LYS A 162 6.06 21.47 -7.92
CA LYS A 162 4.78 21.09 -8.52
C LYS A 162 3.86 20.41 -7.51
N GLU A 163 2.55 20.56 -7.69
CA GLU A 163 1.56 19.77 -6.99
C GLU A 163 1.17 18.53 -7.82
N PHE A 164 0.83 17.46 -7.12
CA PHE A 164 0.53 16.15 -7.71
C PHE A 164 -0.82 15.61 -7.29
N SER A 165 -1.38 14.76 -8.15
CA SER A 165 -2.53 13.93 -7.81
C SER A 165 -2.27 13.12 -6.54
N LYS A 166 -3.33 12.84 -5.79
CA LYS A 166 -3.24 11.92 -4.63
C LYS A 166 -2.94 10.47 -5.02
N TYR A 167 -3.04 10.13 -6.29
CA TYR A 167 -2.75 8.81 -6.81
C TYR A 167 -1.34 8.74 -7.36
N ILE A 168 -0.65 7.63 -7.04
CA ILE A 168 0.63 7.24 -7.61
C ILE A 168 0.35 6.12 -8.61
N ILE A 169 0.97 6.17 -9.78
CA ILE A 169 0.92 5.12 -10.79
C ILE A 169 2.05 4.13 -10.50
N TYR A 170 1.73 2.90 -10.18
CA TYR A 170 2.71 1.83 -10.09
C TYR A 170 2.84 1.17 -11.46
N LEU A 171 4.00 1.35 -12.09
CA LEU A 171 4.28 0.87 -13.45
C LEU A 171 4.18 -0.66 -13.50
N ASP A 172 3.45 -1.17 -14.48
CA ASP A 172 3.46 -2.60 -14.84
C ASP A 172 4.65 -2.86 -15.78
N GLY A 173 5.20 -4.06 -15.74
CA GLY A 173 6.24 -4.47 -16.66
C GLY A 173 7.17 -5.53 -16.07
N ASN A 174 8.11 -5.98 -16.88
CA ASN A 174 9.13 -6.94 -16.50
C ASN A 174 10.53 -6.37 -16.84
N TYR A 175 10.96 -5.40 -16.05
CA TYR A 175 12.24 -4.74 -16.19
C TYR A 175 13.23 -5.30 -15.15
N GLN A 176 14.51 -5.40 -15.49
CA GLN A 176 15.52 -5.85 -14.56
C GLN A 176 15.73 -4.82 -13.44
N PHE A 177 15.92 -3.55 -13.80
CA PHE A 177 15.99 -2.41 -12.88
C PHE A 177 15.51 -1.12 -13.58
N PRO A 178 14.69 -0.27 -12.91
CA PRO A 178 14.00 -0.58 -11.66
C PRO A 178 13.05 -1.77 -11.83
N ARG A 179 13.00 -2.67 -10.84
CA ARG A 179 12.10 -3.83 -10.87
C ARG A 179 10.69 -3.38 -10.45
N PRO A 180 9.71 -3.43 -11.34
CA PRO A 180 8.36 -3.00 -11.01
C PRO A 180 7.80 -3.75 -9.80
N LYS A 181 7.13 -3.01 -8.92
CA LYS A 181 6.52 -3.58 -7.73
C LYS A 181 5.15 -4.14 -8.10
N LYS A 182 5.01 -5.44 -8.00
CA LYS A 182 3.71 -6.10 -8.22
C LYS A 182 2.75 -5.70 -7.10
N ILE A 183 1.70 -4.99 -7.46
CA ILE A 183 0.62 -4.66 -6.52
C ILE A 183 -0.23 -5.91 -6.31
N THR A 184 -0.41 -6.30 -5.05
CA THR A 184 -1.18 -7.47 -4.65
C THR A 184 -2.13 -7.14 -3.50
N ALA A 185 -3.19 -7.92 -3.35
CA ALA A 185 -4.10 -7.85 -2.22
C ALA A 185 -3.56 -8.55 -0.96
N ASN A 186 -2.21 -8.57 -0.78
CA ASN A 186 -1.58 -9.25 0.35
C ASN A 186 -1.83 -8.48 1.67
N ILE A 187 -3.05 -8.61 2.18
CA ILE A 187 -3.49 -8.00 3.44
C ILE A 187 -3.50 -9.11 4.49
N SER A 188 -2.63 -9.00 5.52
CA SER A 188 -2.63 -9.97 6.63
C SER A 188 -4.02 -10.10 7.26
N ASN A 189 -4.55 -11.32 7.33
CA ASN A 189 -5.89 -11.62 7.86
C ASN A 189 -5.86 -12.77 8.87
N ASN A 190 -5.55 -12.45 10.12
CA ASN A 190 -5.48 -13.41 11.22
C ASN A 190 -6.77 -13.51 12.05
N HIS A 191 -7.85 -12.84 11.62
CA HIS A 191 -9.09 -12.78 12.39
C HIS A 191 -9.71 -14.14 12.68
N LYS A 192 -9.58 -15.12 11.76
CA LYS A 192 -10.03 -16.50 11.99
C LYS A 192 -9.34 -17.14 13.20
N LYS A 193 -8.01 -16.98 13.32
CA LYS A 193 -7.24 -17.52 14.46
C LYS A 193 -7.70 -16.89 15.77
N TYR A 194 -7.86 -15.57 15.81
CA TYR A 194 -8.34 -14.87 17.01
C TYR A 194 -9.78 -15.24 17.38
N ALA A 195 -10.68 -15.40 16.41
CA ALA A 195 -12.03 -15.87 16.68
C ALA A 195 -12.03 -17.26 17.36
N MET A 196 -11.24 -18.19 16.81
CA MET A 196 -11.08 -19.52 17.41
C MET A 196 -10.55 -19.44 18.86
N THR A 197 -9.55 -18.60 19.11
CA THR A 197 -9.00 -18.40 20.46
C THR A 197 -10.08 -17.92 21.43
N TRP A 198 -10.86 -16.87 21.07
CA TRP A 198 -11.89 -16.33 21.93
C TRP A 198 -13.00 -17.33 22.24
N PHE A 199 -13.49 -18.06 21.23
CA PHE A 199 -14.50 -19.10 21.46
C PHE A 199 -13.97 -20.28 22.28
N SER A 200 -12.70 -20.70 22.07
CA SER A 200 -12.07 -21.74 22.89
C SER A 200 -11.96 -21.33 24.36
N LEU A 201 -11.61 -20.06 24.63
CA LEU A 201 -11.61 -19.52 25.99
C LEU A 201 -12.99 -19.51 26.61
N ALA A 202 -14.03 -19.12 25.86
CA ALA A 202 -15.41 -19.17 26.35
C ALA A 202 -15.83 -20.59 26.74
N ILE A 203 -15.45 -21.59 25.94
CA ILE A 203 -15.77 -23.01 26.21
C ILE A 203 -14.97 -23.53 27.41
N SER A 204 -13.71 -23.11 27.59
CA SER A 204 -12.83 -23.65 28.63
C SER A 204 -13.21 -23.22 30.06
N ILE A 205 -14.02 -22.17 30.20
CA ILE A 205 -14.53 -21.70 31.51
C ILE A 205 -16.02 -22.08 31.75
N LEU A 206 -16.62 -22.78 30.84
CA LEU A 206 -17.97 -23.35 31.00
C LEU A 206 -17.89 -24.64 31.84
#